data_b96bfd9031c723794c77f2703952bf07
#
_entry.id   b96bfd9031c723794c77f2703952bf07
#
_cell.length_a   1.000
_cell.length_b   1.000
_cell.length_c   1.000
_cell.angle_alpha   90.00
_cell.angle_beta   90.00
_cell.angle_gamma   90.00
#
_symmetry.space_group_name_H-M   'P 1'
#
loop_
_entity.id
_entity.type
_entity.pdbx_description
1 polymer ?
#
loop_
_entity_poly.entity_id
_entity_poly.type
_entity_poly.pdbx_seq_one_letter_code
_entity_poly.pdbx_strand_id
1 'polypeptide(L)'
;MNKVSSIIVAIVLIAAVGASIFFSATPAGVAMWNTWFHAVQKADDDTNYQTRKKVEDTCRSMIASYESDRLTYEQYKDSENEEKQSWAEQAKMRANKTASSYNNYILENSYVWQNNVPNDIDYELKYIE
;
A
#
# COMPACT_ATOMS: atom_id res chain seq x y z
N MET A 1 8.17 22.34 43.70
CA MET A 1 7.68 23.07 42.54
C MET A 1 7.59 24.55 42.90
N ASN A 2 8.17 25.43 42.09
CA ASN A 2 8.11 26.89 42.36
C ASN A 2 6.69 27.40 42.19
N LYS A 3 6.32 28.43 42.96
CA LYS A 3 4.98 29.06 42.90
C LYS A 3 4.59 29.44 41.45
N VAL A 4 5.55 29.90 40.64
CA VAL A 4 5.34 30.25 39.25
C VAL A 4 4.98 29.01 38.42
N SER A 5 5.67 27.89 38.62
CA SER A 5 5.37 26.62 37.92
C SER A 5 3.99 26.10 38.28
N SER A 6 3.56 26.25 39.56
CA SER A 6 2.22 25.83 39.98
C SER A 6 1.11 26.68 39.34
N ILE A 7 1.36 27.98 39.18
CA ILE A 7 0.42 28.89 38.50
C ILE A 7 0.30 28.53 37.00
N ILE A 8 1.42 28.27 36.32
CA ILE A 8 1.41 27.88 34.91
C ILE A 8 0.63 26.57 34.71
N VAL A 9 0.89 25.57 35.57
CA VAL A 9 0.17 24.28 35.48
C VAL A 9 -1.34 24.49 35.72
N ALA A 10 -1.72 25.32 36.68
CA ALA A 10 -3.13 25.63 36.94
C ALA A 10 -3.81 26.31 35.73
N ILE A 11 -3.14 27.27 35.10
CA ILE A 11 -3.65 27.94 33.87
C ILE A 11 -3.81 26.95 32.71
N VAL A 12 -2.84 26.06 32.48
CA VAL A 12 -2.92 25.05 31.47
C VAL A 12 -4.08 24.06 31.70
N LEU A 13 -4.28 23.63 32.93
CA LEU A 13 -5.40 22.75 33.29
C LEU A 13 -6.76 23.44 33.10
N ILE A 14 -6.89 24.69 33.50
CA ILE A 14 -8.14 25.45 33.32
C ILE A 14 -8.41 25.64 31.80
N ALA A 15 -7.39 25.95 31.00
CA ALA A 15 -7.53 26.08 29.55
C ALA A 15 -7.93 24.77 28.90
N ALA A 16 -7.34 23.64 29.32
CA ALA A 16 -7.68 22.31 28.80
C ALA A 16 -9.12 21.91 29.13
N VAL A 17 -9.57 22.15 30.33
CA VAL A 17 -10.96 21.90 30.75
C VAL A 17 -11.92 22.81 29.99
N GLY A 18 -11.60 24.09 29.86
CA GLY A 18 -12.41 25.05 29.10
C GLY A 18 -12.55 24.67 27.63
N ALA A 19 -11.46 24.26 27.00
CA ALA A 19 -11.48 23.76 25.63
C ALA A 19 -12.33 22.51 25.49
N SER A 20 -12.21 21.55 26.40
CA SER A 20 -13.00 20.31 26.38
C SER A 20 -14.50 20.59 26.48
N ILE A 21 -14.90 21.51 27.36
CA ILE A 21 -16.30 21.93 27.51
C ILE A 21 -16.78 22.65 26.24
N PHE A 22 -15.95 23.53 25.65
CA PHE A 22 -16.30 24.23 24.42
C PHE A 22 -16.59 23.28 23.29
N PHE A 23 -15.69 22.33 23.03
CA PHE A 23 -15.83 21.37 21.94
C PHE A 23 -16.94 20.33 22.16
N SER A 24 -17.30 20.00 23.37
CA SER A 24 -18.32 19.00 23.68
C SER A 24 -19.70 19.56 23.94
N ALA A 25 -19.80 20.79 24.48
CA ALA A 25 -21.06 21.34 25.00
C ALA A 25 -21.61 22.51 24.19
N THR A 26 -20.84 23.14 23.30
CA THR A 26 -21.33 24.23 22.47
C THR A 26 -21.56 23.80 21.04
N PRO A 27 -22.66 24.25 20.36
CA PRO A 27 -22.90 23.92 18.95
C PRO A 27 -21.77 24.37 18.03
N ALA A 28 -21.16 25.52 18.31
CA ALA A 28 -20.02 26.03 17.52
C ALA A 28 -18.76 25.16 17.70
N GLY A 29 -18.46 24.74 18.92
CA GLY A 29 -17.33 23.87 19.21
C GLY A 29 -17.49 22.48 18.60
N VAL A 30 -18.68 21.89 18.69
CA VAL A 30 -19.02 20.62 18.04
C VAL A 30 -18.88 20.70 16.51
N ALA A 31 -19.37 21.79 15.90
CA ALA A 31 -19.24 22.01 14.45
C ALA A 31 -17.77 22.13 14.00
N MET A 32 -16.94 22.86 14.76
CA MET A 32 -15.50 22.98 14.48
C MET A 32 -14.78 21.63 14.59
N TRP A 33 -15.07 20.85 15.63
CA TRP A 33 -14.51 19.52 15.84
C TRP A 33 -14.87 18.57 14.67
N ASN A 34 -16.15 18.54 14.31
CA ASN A 34 -16.63 17.69 13.22
C ASN A 34 -15.99 18.07 11.87
N THR A 35 -15.86 19.37 11.57
CA THR A 35 -15.22 19.85 10.35
C THR A 35 -13.75 19.42 10.29
N TRP A 36 -13.02 19.59 11.39
CA TRP A 36 -11.62 19.16 11.46
C TRP A 36 -11.47 17.65 11.33
N PHE A 37 -12.28 16.89 12.04
CA PHE A 37 -12.26 15.42 12.02
C PHE A 37 -12.54 14.87 10.63
N HIS A 38 -13.54 15.40 9.94
CA HIS A 38 -13.85 14.99 8.56
C HIS A 38 -12.73 15.37 7.58
N ALA A 39 -12.08 16.51 7.75
CA ALA A 39 -10.94 16.89 6.92
C ALA A 39 -9.75 15.94 7.11
N VAL A 40 -9.45 15.53 8.34
CA VAL A 40 -8.39 14.56 8.67
C VAL A 40 -8.72 13.18 8.09
N GLN A 41 -9.94 12.70 8.28
CA GLN A 41 -10.38 11.41 7.71
C GLN A 41 -10.25 11.40 6.19
N LYS A 42 -10.70 12.44 5.51
CA LYS A 42 -10.61 12.52 4.04
C LYS A 42 -9.16 12.49 3.55
N ALA A 43 -8.25 13.17 4.22
CA ALA A 43 -6.82 13.17 3.88
C ALA A 43 -6.21 11.77 4.09
N ASP A 44 -6.58 11.07 5.16
CA ASP A 44 -6.12 9.72 5.45
C ASP A 44 -6.65 8.71 4.42
N ASP A 45 -7.93 8.77 4.10
CA ASP A 45 -8.57 7.92 3.08
C ASP A 45 -7.94 8.12 1.69
N ASP A 46 -7.68 9.36 1.29
CA ASP A 46 -7.01 9.67 0.01
C ASP A 46 -5.58 9.10 -0.03
N THR A 47 -4.83 9.21 1.06
CA THR A 47 -3.46 8.66 1.17
C THR A 47 -3.45 7.14 1.10
N ASN A 48 -4.35 6.48 1.82
CA ASN A 48 -4.51 5.03 1.82
C ASN A 48 -4.94 4.51 0.44
N TYR A 49 -5.84 5.21 -0.24
CA TYR A 49 -6.25 4.88 -1.60
C TYR A 49 -5.08 4.96 -2.58
N GLN A 50 -4.30 6.03 -2.56
CA GLN A 50 -3.14 6.21 -3.45
C GLN A 50 -2.07 5.14 -3.21
N THR A 51 -1.79 4.81 -1.96
CA THR A 51 -0.83 3.76 -1.59
C THR A 51 -1.28 2.41 -2.11
N ARG A 52 -2.54 2.04 -1.88
CA ARG A 52 -3.12 0.80 -2.38
C ARG A 52 -3.11 0.73 -3.90
N LYS A 53 -3.51 1.80 -4.58
CA LYS A 53 -3.47 1.88 -6.05
C LYS A 53 -2.06 1.67 -6.59
N LYS A 54 -1.04 2.28 -5.99
CA LYS A 54 0.35 2.10 -6.39
C LYS A 54 0.81 0.64 -6.27
N VAL A 55 0.45 -0.03 -5.17
CA VAL A 55 0.76 -1.45 -4.97
C VAL A 55 0.06 -2.32 -6.02
N GLU A 56 -1.22 -2.08 -6.27
CA GLU A 56 -1.99 -2.81 -7.29
C GLU A 56 -1.43 -2.61 -8.70
N ASP A 57 -1.12 -1.38 -9.09
CA ASP A 57 -0.54 -1.08 -10.40
C ASP A 57 0.84 -1.74 -10.57
N THR A 58 1.65 -1.77 -9.52
CA THR A 58 2.96 -2.46 -9.51
C THR A 58 2.78 -3.97 -9.67
N CYS A 59 1.85 -4.58 -8.92
CA CYS A 59 1.56 -6.02 -9.04
C CYS A 59 1.10 -6.38 -10.45
N ARG A 60 0.16 -5.63 -11.01
CA ARG A 60 -0.35 -5.87 -12.38
C ARG A 60 0.74 -5.74 -13.42
N SER A 61 1.64 -4.76 -13.28
CA SER A 61 2.80 -4.58 -14.17
C SER A 61 3.76 -5.76 -14.10
N MET A 62 4.03 -6.27 -12.90
CA MET A 62 4.92 -7.44 -12.73
C MET A 62 4.28 -8.72 -13.27
N ILE A 63 2.98 -8.93 -13.05
CA ILE A 63 2.22 -10.06 -13.62
C ILE A 63 2.27 -10.00 -15.16
N ALA A 64 2.04 -8.83 -15.76
CA ALA A 64 2.08 -8.66 -17.20
C ALA A 64 3.46 -8.98 -17.79
N SER A 65 4.54 -8.53 -17.12
CA SER A 65 5.92 -8.86 -17.53
C SER A 65 6.22 -10.35 -17.44
N TYR A 66 5.81 -10.97 -16.33
CA TYR A 66 5.95 -12.42 -16.13
C TYR A 66 5.20 -13.20 -17.20
N GLU A 67 3.95 -12.88 -17.48
CA GLU A 67 3.15 -13.56 -18.50
C GLU A 67 3.72 -13.38 -19.90
N SER A 68 4.23 -12.20 -20.24
CA SER A 68 4.90 -11.95 -21.51
C SER A 68 6.14 -12.84 -21.71
N ASP A 69 6.98 -12.94 -20.69
CA ASP A 69 8.17 -13.81 -20.75
C ASP A 69 7.78 -15.29 -20.74
N ARG A 70 6.76 -15.68 -19.99
CA ARG A 70 6.23 -17.05 -20.00
C ARG A 70 5.72 -17.46 -21.39
N LEU A 71 4.98 -16.59 -22.05
CA LEU A 71 4.51 -16.84 -23.42
C LEU A 71 5.65 -16.97 -24.40
N THR A 72 6.69 -16.14 -24.30
CA THR A 72 7.90 -16.25 -25.16
C THR A 72 8.61 -17.59 -24.92
N TYR A 73 8.76 -18.01 -23.66
CA TYR A 73 9.31 -19.31 -23.33
C TYR A 73 8.49 -20.45 -23.93
N GLU A 74 7.18 -20.46 -23.73
CA GLU A 74 6.29 -21.50 -24.27
C GLU A 74 6.32 -21.56 -25.81
N GLN A 75 6.46 -20.41 -26.48
CA GLN A 75 6.50 -20.32 -27.91
C GLN A 75 7.78 -20.96 -28.53
N TYR A 76 8.92 -20.85 -27.86
CA TYR A 76 10.21 -21.20 -28.41
C TYR A 76 10.93 -22.35 -27.70
N LYS A 77 10.43 -22.87 -26.60
CA LYS A 77 11.09 -23.92 -25.81
C LYS A 77 11.38 -25.21 -26.60
N ASP A 78 10.51 -25.57 -27.56
CA ASP A 78 10.61 -26.78 -28.37
C ASP A 78 11.12 -26.49 -29.80
N SER A 79 11.69 -25.31 -30.04
CA SER A 79 12.22 -24.95 -31.34
C SER A 79 13.49 -25.73 -31.67
N GLU A 80 13.61 -26.21 -32.90
CA GLU A 80 14.83 -26.82 -33.41
C GLU A 80 15.95 -25.80 -33.73
N ASN A 81 15.62 -24.52 -33.75
CA ASN A 81 16.55 -23.42 -33.98
C ASN A 81 17.22 -23.00 -32.66
N GLU A 82 18.54 -23.13 -32.56
CA GLU A 82 19.33 -22.81 -31.37
C GLU A 82 19.17 -21.37 -30.91
N GLU A 83 19.03 -20.41 -31.83
CA GLU A 83 18.82 -19.00 -31.47
C GLU A 83 17.46 -18.80 -30.77
N LYS A 84 16.40 -19.45 -31.28
CA LYS A 84 15.06 -19.41 -30.68
C LYS A 84 15.01 -20.13 -29.33
N GLN A 85 15.72 -21.24 -29.20
CA GLN A 85 15.89 -21.92 -27.91
C GLN A 85 16.59 -21.00 -26.90
N SER A 86 17.60 -20.25 -27.33
CA SER A 86 18.26 -19.26 -26.47
C SER A 86 17.29 -18.16 -26.02
N TRP A 87 16.38 -17.71 -26.89
CA TRP A 87 15.34 -16.76 -26.53
C TRP A 87 14.39 -17.32 -25.45
N ALA A 88 14.02 -18.60 -25.60
CA ALA A 88 13.19 -19.28 -24.59
C ALA A 88 13.89 -19.34 -23.23
N GLU A 89 15.15 -19.73 -23.18
CA GLU A 89 15.92 -19.78 -21.93
C GLU A 89 16.08 -18.41 -21.27
N GLN A 90 16.32 -17.38 -22.06
CA GLN A 90 16.40 -16.00 -21.56
C GLN A 90 15.04 -15.53 -21.01
N ALA A 91 13.94 -15.84 -21.71
CA ALA A 91 12.58 -15.51 -21.25
C ALA A 91 12.24 -16.25 -19.94
N LYS A 92 12.60 -17.53 -19.82
CA LYS A 92 12.47 -18.31 -18.59
C LYS A 92 13.21 -17.67 -17.43
N MET A 93 14.45 -17.27 -17.63
CA MET A 93 15.25 -16.59 -16.62
C MET A 93 14.60 -15.28 -16.15
N ARG A 94 14.11 -14.46 -17.09
CA ARG A 94 13.41 -13.20 -16.77
C ARG A 94 12.11 -13.46 -16.03
N ALA A 95 11.29 -14.42 -16.50
CA ALA A 95 10.05 -14.79 -15.85
C ALA A 95 10.28 -15.23 -14.40
N ASN A 96 11.25 -16.10 -14.17
CA ASN A 96 11.59 -16.59 -12.83
C ASN A 96 12.14 -15.47 -11.92
N LYS A 97 12.90 -14.54 -12.47
CA LYS A 97 13.35 -13.36 -11.73
C LYS A 97 12.17 -12.46 -11.35
N THR A 98 11.24 -12.24 -12.27
CA THR A 98 10.02 -11.47 -12.00
C THR A 98 9.16 -12.16 -10.95
N ALA A 99 8.98 -13.49 -11.03
CA ALA A 99 8.25 -14.27 -10.04
C ALA A 99 8.86 -14.13 -8.65
N SER A 100 10.18 -14.23 -8.52
CA SER A 100 10.88 -14.05 -7.25
C SER A 100 10.66 -12.64 -6.68
N SER A 101 10.82 -11.61 -7.50
CA SER A 101 10.60 -10.22 -7.09
C SER A 101 9.14 -9.95 -6.71
N TYR A 102 8.20 -10.48 -7.47
CA TYR A 102 6.77 -10.38 -7.20
C TYR A 102 6.37 -11.04 -5.88
N ASN A 103 6.80 -12.27 -5.66
CA ASN A 103 6.46 -13.02 -4.46
C ASN A 103 6.97 -12.32 -3.19
N ASN A 104 8.15 -11.74 -3.26
CA ASN A 104 8.68 -10.91 -2.17
C ASN A 104 7.87 -9.60 -2.01
N TYR A 105 7.55 -8.94 -3.11
CA TYR A 105 6.77 -7.70 -3.09
C TYR A 105 5.38 -7.89 -2.48
N ILE A 106 4.69 -8.98 -2.80
CA ILE A 106 3.39 -9.34 -2.19
C ILE A 106 3.51 -9.54 -0.68
N LEU A 107 4.53 -10.25 -0.22
CA LEU A 107 4.75 -10.46 1.22
C LEU A 107 4.95 -9.14 1.96
N GLU A 108 5.65 -8.18 1.37
CA GLU A 108 5.93 -6.88 1.98
C GLU A 108 4.74 -5.92 1.95
N ASN A 109 3.87 -6.01 0.94
CA ASN A 109 2.87 -4.99 0.66
C ASN A 109 1.40 -5.44 0.79
N SER A 110 1.14 -6.72 1.03
CA SER A 110 -0.23 -7.26 1.11
C SER A 110 -1.09 -6.63 2.22
N TYR A 111 -0.47 -6.00 3.21
CA TYR A 111 -1.18 -5.31 4.30
C TYR A 111 -2.13 -4.20 3.81
N VAL A 112 -1.88 -3.60 2.63
CA VAL A 112 -2.71 -2.52 2.07
C VAL A 112 -4.14 -2.96 1.76
N TRP A 113 -4.37 -4.26 1.57
CA TRP A 113 -5.69 -4.81 1.26
C TRP A 113 -6.43 -5.36 2.48
N GLN A 114 -5.84 -5.42 3.64
CA GLN A 114 -6.46 -5.97 4.86
C GLN A 114 -7.12 -7.34 4.62
N ASN A 115 -6.42 -8.25 3.93
CA ASN A 115 -6.88 -9.58 3.49
C ASN A 115 -7.92 -9.60 2.35
N ASN A 116 -8.17 -8.47 1.69
CA ASN A 116 -9.10 -8.33 0.57
C ASN A 116 -8.35 -8.08 -0.74
N VAL A 117 -7.44 -9.00 -1.11
CA VAL A 117 -6.64 -8.88 -2.35
C VAL A 117 -7.56 -8.98 -3.57
N PRO A 118 -7.43 -8.07 -4.57
CA PRO A 118 -8.18 -8.14 -5.81
C PRO A 118 -8.02 -9.48 -6.52
N ASN A 119 -9.08 -9.99 -7.17
CA ASN A 119 -9.08 -11.29 -7.82
C ASN A 119 -8.08 -11.42 -8.99
N ASP A 120 -7.67 -10.30 -9.57
CA ASP A 120 -6.71 -10.24 -10.67
C ASP A 120 -5.25 -10.14 -10.20
N ILE A 121 -5.01 -10.17 -8.89
CA ILE A 121 -3.69 -10.12 -8.26
C ILE A 121 -3.44 -11.45 -7.57
N ASP A 122 -2.50 -12.22 -8.11
CA ASP A 122 -2.12 -13.51 -7.53
C ASP A 122 -1.31 -13.34 -6.24
N TYR A 123 -1.48 -14.24 -5.30
CA TYR A 123 -0.66 -14.28 -4.09
C TYR A 123 0.76 -14.76 -4.34
N GLU A 124 0.96 -15.52 -5.41
CA GLU A 124 2.25 -16.09 -5.78
C GLU A 124 2.30 -16.34 -7.29
N LEU A 125 3.41 -16.00 -7.92
CA LEU A 125 3.74 -16.42 -9.27
C LEU A 125 4.65 -17.65 -9.22
N LYS A 126 4.29 -18.66 -10.01
CA LYS A 126 5.04 -19.92 -10.06
C LYS A 126 6.29 -19.79 -10.92
N TYR A 127 7.36 -20.45 -10.49
CA TYR A 127 8.56 -20.56 -11.30
C TYR A 127 8.31 -21.51 -12.48
N ILE A 128 8.94 -21.18 -13.61
CA ILE A 128 9.02 -22.08 -14.78
C ILE A 128 10.16 -23.06 -14.51
N GLU A 129 9.86 -24.36 -14.55
CA GLU A 129 10.82 -25.45 -14.35
C GLU A 129 11.66 -25.75 -15.63
#